data_9bb27becd7525295ac2c8d41c1addac8
#
_entry.id   9bb27becd7525295ac2c8d41c1addac8
#
_cell.length_a   1.000
_cell.length_b   1.000
_cell.length_c   1.000
_cell.angle_alpha   90.00
_cell.angle_beta   90.00
_cell.angle_gamma   90.00
#
_symmetry.space_group_name_H-M   'P 1'
#
loop_
_entity.id
_entity.type
_entity.pdbx_description
1 polymer ?
#
loop_
_entity_poly.entity_id
_entity_poly.type
_entity_poly.pdbx_seq_one_letter_code
_entity_poly.pdbx_strand_id
1 'polypeptide(L)'
;MPKTSKIKNMEEFASVSGLSRPTVSKYFNDAESVRASTRTRIEQALEEYDYRPNIYAINQNRKLTKNVGILVPYLSDPFFAEIARNVEQRCIDAGFRPTLYSAHGDPSLEVEILDSLRSFKPAGVLMAPLGRSSIRGEIEKFCDDVPTVLFDSNIPDLGLAFVGSNNTQFSMLMAE
;
A
#
# COMPACT_ATOMS: atom_id res chain seq x y z
N MET A 1 -14.08 15.93 34.22
CA MET A 1 -12.73 15.73 33.66
C MET A 1 -12.47 16.82 32.61
N PRO A 2 -11.39 17.60 32.69
CA PRO A 2 -11.12 18.63 31.70
C PRO A 2 -10.96 17.97 30.31
N LYS A 3 -11.69 18.47 29.31
CA LYS A 3 -11.48 18.08 27.90
C LYS A 3 -10.08 18.51 27.52
N THR A 4 -9.15 17.58 27.50
CA THR A 4 -7.81 17.80 26.95
C THR A 4 -8.01 18.28 25.51
N SER A 5 -7.50 19.44 25.17
CA SER A 5 -7.69 20.00 23.83
C SER A 5 -7.10 19.01 22.81
N LYS A 6 -7.88 18.70 21.79
CA LYS A 6 -7.47 17.71 20.75
C LYS A 6 -6.21 18.19 20.06
N ILE A 7 -5.11 17.46 20.20
CA ILE A 7 -3.82 17.74 19.54
C ILE A 7 -3.98 17.67 18.03
N LYS A 8 -3.58 18.74 17.35
CA LYS A 8 -3.83 18.92 15.90
C LYS A 8 -2.71 18.43 15.00
N ASN A 9 -1.48 18.46 15.50
CA ASN A 9 -0.31 18.15 14.69
C ASN A 9 0.84 17.57 15.53
N MET A 10 1.89 17.09 14.83
CA MET A 10 3.06 16.46 15.45
C MET A 10 3.89 17.45 16.30
N GLU A 11 3.87 18.72 16.00
CA GLU A 11 4.60 19.75 16.73
C GLU A 11 3.97 20.01 18.12
N GLU A 12 2.66 20.12 18.15
CA GLU A 12 1.88 20.23 19.38
C GLU A 12 2.03 18.96 20.25
N PHE A 13 1.98 17.77 19.63
CA PHE A 13 2.24 16.51 20.32
C PHE A 13 3.66 16.46 20.92
N ALA A 14 4.67 16.86 20.17
CA ALA A 14 6.04 16.92 20.66
C ALA A 14 6.17 17.86 21.85
N SER A 15 5.51 19.03 21.80
CA SER A 15 5.50 20.00 22.90
C SER A 15 4.90 19.42 24.17
N VAL A 16 3.69 18.82 24.11
CA VAL A 16 3.00 18.28 25.29
C VAL A 16 3.70 17.03 25.85
N SER A 17 4.30 16.21 25.01
CA SER A 17 5.10 15.06 25.44
C SER A 17 6.48 15.43 25.96
N GLY A 18 6.88 16.72 25.87
CA GLY A 18 8.19 17.21 26.27
C GLY A 18 9.36 16.60 25.48
N LEU A 19 9.11 16.28 24.21
CA LEU A 19 10.09 15.71 23.28
C LEU A 19 10.31 16.64 22.09
N SER A 20 11.41 16.46 21.39
CA SER A 20 11.63 17.21 20.16
C SER A 20 10.82 16.61 19.00
N ARG A 21 10.32 17.46 18.09
CA ARG A 21 9.62 17.01 16.86
C ARG A 21 10.44 15.98 16.04
N PRO A 22 11.76 16.12 15.85
CA PRO A 22 12.57 15.10 15.20
C PRO A 22 12.54 13.74 15.89
N THR A 23 12.56 13.71 17.23
CA THR A 23 12.48 12.47 18.04
C THR A 23 11.12 11.79 17.83
N VAL A 24 10.04 12.54 17.88
CA VAL A 24 8.67 12.03 17.63
C VAL A 24 8.54 11.53 16.20
N SER A 25 9.03 12.28 15.22
CA SER A 25 9.04 11.88 13.82
C SER A 25 9.83 10.58 13.60
N LYS A 26 10.99 10.43 14.25
CA LYS A 26 11.81 9.22 14.19
C LYS A 26 11.05 8.01 14.72
N TYR A 27 10.37 8.13 15.85
CA TYR A 27 9.53 7.07 16.41
C TYR A 27 8.43 6.62 15.45
N PHE A 28 7.68 7.54 14.84
CA PHE A 28 6.63 7.18 13.89
C PHE A 28 7.18 6.57 12.59
N ASN A 29 8.42 6.85 12.25
CA ASN A 29 9.09 6.23 11.10
C ASN A 29 9.60 4.82 11.41
N ASP A 30 10.24 4.68 12.57
CA ASP A 30 10.81 3.43 13.05
C ASP A 30 10.94 3.49 14.57
N ALA A 31 9.99 2.86 15.29
CA ALA A 31 9.94 2.88 16.74
C ALA A 31 11.18 2.25 17.38
N GLU A 32 11.76 1.22 16.75
CA GLU A 32 12.95 0.53 17.25
C GLU A 32 14.22 1.40 17.17
N SER A 33 14.25 2.38 16.27
CA SER A 33 15.37 3.32 16.15
C SER A 33 15.48 4.33 17.31
N VAL A 34 14.46 4.38 18.17
CA VAL A 34 14.38 5.28 19.33
C VAL A 34 14.70 4.51 20.61
N ARG A 35 15.40 5.12 21.56
CA ARG A 35 15.72 4.48 22.86
C ARG A 35 14.45 4.02 23.56
N ALA A 36 14.49 2.85 24.22
CA ALA A 36 13.34 2.25 24.89
C ALA A 36 12.62 3.22 25.86
N SER A 37 13.34 3.97 26.69
CA SER A 37 12.78 4.95 27.59
C SER A 37 12.03 6.09 26.89
N THR A 38 12.52 6.53 25.74
CA THR A 38 11.85 7.55 24.92
C THR A 38 10.62 6.98 24.23
N ARG A 39 10.67 5.72 23.78
CA ARG A 39 9.55 4.99 23.21
C ARG A 39 8.39 4.90 24.20
N THR A 40 8.65 4.37 25.38
CA THR A 40 7.63 4.26 26.46
C THR A 40 6.98 5.62 26.74
N ARG A 41 7.77 6.69 26.78
CA ARG A 41 7.25 8.05 27.01
C ARG A 41 6.34 8.53 25.87
N ILE A 42 6.68 8.20 24.62
CA ILE A 42 5.82 8.54 23.46
C ILE A 42 4.53 7.73 23.53
N GLU A 43 4.61 6.44 23.81
CA GLU A 43 3.44 5.55 23.91
C GLU A 43 2.46 6.00 25.00
N GLN A 44 2.97 6.36 26.17
CA GLN A 44 2.17 6.95 27.24
C GLN A 44 1.47 8.24 26.82
N ALA A 45 2.19 9.14 26.15
CA ALA A 45 1.61 10.38 25.65
C ALA A 45 0.57 10.14 24.54
N LEU A 46 0.76 9.13 23.69
CA LEU A 46 -0.23 8.74 22.66
C LEU A 46 -1.55 8.26 23.29
N GLU A 47 -1.47 7.50 24.39
CA GLU A 47 -2.65 7.06 25.13
C GLU A 47 -3.33 8.22 25.87
N GLU A 48 -2.54 9.06 26.55
CA GLU A 48 -3.03 10.18 27.35
C GLU A 48 -3.78 11.22 26.51
N TYR A 49 -3.23 11.54 25.32
CA TYR A 49 -3.76 12.60 24.45
C TYR A 49 -4.61 12.07 23.28
N ASP A 50 -4.80 10.74 23.15
CA ASP A 50 -5.47 10.10 22.00
C ASP A 50 -5.03 10.68 20.64
N TYR A 51 -3.73 10.95 20.52
CA TYR A 51 -3.18 11.54 19.31
C TYR A 51 -2.95 10.47 18.24
N ARG A 52 -3.42 10.75 17.03
CA ARG A 52 -3.16 9.92 15.83
C ARG A 52 -2.47 10.79 14.78
N PRO A 53 -1.18 10.51 14.50
CA PRO A 53 -0.46 11.31 13.53
C PRO A 53 -1.03 11.13 12.13
N ASN A 54 -1.02 12.20 11.35
CA ASN A 54 -1.37 12.12 9.94
C ASN A 54 -0.33 11.29 9.18
N ILE A 55 -0.75 10.16 8.62
CA ILE A 55 0.13 9.22 7.90
C ILE A 55 0.78 9.87 6.68
N TYR A 56 0.12 10.82 6.04
CA TYR A 56 0.70 11.57 4.92
C TYR A 56 1.87 12.45 5.37
N ALA A 57 1.76 13.09 6.53
CA ALA A 57 2.83 13.88 7.11
C ALA A 57 4.04 13.02 7.51
N ILE A 58 3.80 11.80 8.01
CA ILE A 58 4.87 10.85 8.33
C ILE A 58 5.58 10.39 7.05
N ASN A 59 4.82 10.07 6.01
CA ASN A 59 5.32 9.50 4.77
C ASN A 59 5.95 10.55 3.83
N GLN A 60 5.79 11.84 4.10
CA GLN A 60 6.24 12.93 3.24
C GLN A 60 7.74 12.84 2.89
N ASN A 61 8.56 12.38 3.84
CA ASN A 61 10.01 12.25 3.69
C ASN A 61 10.45 10.80 3.36
N ARG A 62 9.52 9.87 3.17
CA ARG A 62 9.84 8.49 2.79
C ARG A 62 9.93 8.36 1.28
N LYS A 63 10.93 7.63 0.79
CA LYS A 63 11.03 7.27 -0.62
C LYS A 63 9.89 6.33 -1.02
N LEU A 64 9.60 5.35 -0.17
CA LEU A 64 8.47 4.40 -0.29
C LEU A 64 7.75 4.28 1.04
N THR A 65 6.45 4.06 1.00
CA THR A 65 5.63 3.82 2.19
C THR A 65 5.56 2.32 2.51
N LYS A 66 4.86 1.92 3.55
CA LYS A 66 4.52 0.50 3.81
C LYS A 66 3.20 0.09 3.12
N ASN A 67 2.62 0.95 2.30
CA ASN A 67 1.38 0.63 1.59
C ASN A 67 1.68 -0.27 0.40
N VAL A 68 0.82 -1.25 0.16
CA VAL A 68 0.84 -2.12 -1.02
C VAL A 68 -0.53 -2.03 -1.68
N GLY A 69 -0.55 -1.73 -2.97
CA GLY A 69 -1.78 -1.77 -3.76
C GLY A 69 -2.06 -3.21 -4.25
N ILE A 70 -3.32 -3.60 -4.24
CA ILE A 70 -3.79 -4.82 -4.88
C ILE A 70 -4.90 -4.40 -5.84
N LEU A 71 -4.63 -4.43 -7.13
CA LEU A 71 -5.57 -4.01 -8.18
C LEU A 71 -6.05 -5.23 -8.96
N VAL A 72 -7.36 -5.40 -9.00
CA VAL A 72 -8.03 -6.49 -9.70
C VAL A 72 -9.10 -5.99 -10.67
N PRO A 73 -9.44 -6.74 -11.72
CA PRO A 73 -10.53 -6.39 -12.63
C PRO A 73 -11.87 -6.28 -11.92
N TYR A 74 -12.22 -7.30 -11.12
CA TYR A 74 -13.51 -7.40 -10.43
C TYR A 74 -13.35 -8.03 -9.06
N LEU A 75 -13.73 -7.32 -7.99
CA LEU A 75 -13.80 -7.89 -6.64
C LEU A 75 -15.00 -8.82 -6.44
N SER A 76 -16.01 -8.72 -7.29
CA SER A 76 -17.16 -9.62 -7.29
C SER A 76 -16.88 -11.00 -7.89
N ASP A 77 -15.78 -11.16 -8.62
CA ASP A 77 -15.34 -12.46 -9.12
C ASP A 77 -14.68 -13.26 -7.99
N PRO A 78 -15.20 -14.46 -7.64
CA PRO A 78 -14.66 -15.29 -6.57
C PRO A 78 -13.17 -15.63 -6.73
N PHE A 79 -12.68 -15.75 -7.96
CA PHE A 79 -11.26 -15.99 -8.24
C PHE A 79 -10.39 -14.83 -7.75
N PHE A 80 -10.72 -13.60 -8.15
CA PHE A 80 -9.97 -12.44 -7.72
C PHE A 80 -10.16 -12.12 -6.23
N ALA A 81 -11.37 -12.35 -5.71
CA ALA A 81 -11.65 -12.17 -4.28
C ALA A 81 -10.78 -13.08 -3.41
N GLU A 82 -10.64 -14.36 -3.79
CA GLU A 82 -9.82 -15.32 -3.04
C GLU A 82 -8.32 -14.99 -3.13
N ILE A 83 -7.82 -14.61 -4.31
CA ILE A 83 -6.42 -14.17 -4.47
C ILE A 83 -6.18 -12.92 -3.63
N ALA A 84 -7.03 -11.91 -3.74
CA ALA A 84 -6.89 -10.66 -3.01
C ALA A 84 -6.85 -10.90 -1.50
N ARG A 85 -7.72 -11.74 -0.95
CA ARG A 85 -7.75 -12.11 0.47
C ARG A 85 -6.45 -12.76 0.93
N ASN A 86 -5.91 -13.70 0.15
CA ASN A 86 -4.67 -14.38 0.50
C ASN A 86 -3.45 -13.45 0.41
N VAL A 87 -3.40 -12.60 -0.61
CA VAL A 87 -2.34 -11.58 -0.78
C VAL A 87 -2.41 -10.55 0.36
N GLU A 88 -3.61 -10.06 0.70
CA GLU A 88 -3.83 -9.15 1.81
C GLU A 88 -3.25 -9.71 3.12
N GLN A 89 -3.60 -10.95 3.45
CA GLN A 89 -3.10 -11.60 4.67
C GLN A 89 -1.57 -11.68 4.69
N ARG A 90 -0.95 -12.09 3.57
CA ARG A 90 0.51 -12.15 3.46
C ARG A 90 1.18 -10.78 3.59
N CYS A 91 0.57 -9.75 3.03
CA CYS A 91 1.07 -8.38 3.19
C CYS A 91 1.03 -7.94 4.67
N ILE A 92 -0.08 -8.23 5.37
CA ILE A 92 -0.23 -7.92 6.80
C ILE A 92 0.82 -8.67 7.63
N ASP A 93 0.99 -9.97 7.41
CA ASP A 93 1.97 -10.80 8.11
C ASP A 93 3.40 -10.28 7.90
N ALA A 94 3.68 -9.72 6.72
CA ALA A 94 4.96 -9.09 6.38
C ALA A 94 5.09 -7.62 6.87
N GLY A 95 4.10 -7.09 7.59
CA GLY A 95 4.11 -5.74 8.16
C GLY A 95 3.81 -4.63 7.15
N PHE A 96 3.25 -4.98 5.98
CA PHE A 96 2.72 -4.03 5.01
C PHE A 96 1.25 -3.68 5.28
N ARG A 97 0.77 -2.64 4.61
CA ARG A 97 -0.61 -2.17 4.68
C ARG A 97 -1.24 -2.30 3.29
N PRO A 98 -1.92 -3.41 3.01
CA PRO A 98 -2.58 -3.61 1.73
C PRO A 98 -3.81 -2.71 1.59
N THR A 99 -4.08 -2.29 0.36
CA THR A 99 -5.31 -1.60 -0.05
C THR A 99 -5.79 -2.22 -1.35
N LEU A 100 -7.05 -2.63 -1.36
CA LEU A 100 -7.68 -3.29 -2.51
C LEU A 100 -8.36 -2.24 -3.42
N TYR A 101 -8.19 -2.43 -4.71
CA TYR A 101 -8.80 -1.64 -5.77
C TYR A 101 -9.45 -2.55 -6.80
N SER A 102 -10.55 -2.10 -7.38
CA SER A 102 -11.23 -2.79 -8.48
C SER A 102 -11.41 -1.83 -9.64
N ALA A 103 -10.97 -2.24 -10.82
CA ALA A 103 -11.14 -1.46 -12.04
C ALA A 103 -12.53 -1.63 -12.68
N HIS A 104 -13.37 -2.54 -12.15
CA HIS A 104 -14.71 -2.84 -12.69
C HIS A 104 -14.74 -3.12 -14.20
N GLY A 105 -13.63 -3.62 -14.76
CA GLY A 105 -13.50 -3.87 -16.20
C GLY A 105 -13.37 -2.59 -17.04
N ASP A 106 -13.21 -1.44 -16.43
CA ASP A 106 -13.10 -0.14 -17.10
C ASP A 106 -11.63 0.30 -17.20
N PRO A 107 -11.07 0.40 -18.43
CA PRO A 107 -9.69 0.85 -18.65
C PRO A 107 -9.41 2.27 -18.16
N SER A 108 -10.41 3.15 -18.19
CA SER A 108 -10.25 4.53 -17.71
C SER A 108 -10.12 4.56 -16.20
N LEU A 109 -10.94 3.77 -15.50
CA LEU A 109 -10.85 3.64 -14.05
C LEU A 109 -9.53 2.93 -13.62
N GLU A 110 -9.05 1.96 -14.42
CA GLU A 110 -7.74 1.35 -14.21
C GLU A 110 -6.64 2.42 -14.16
N VAL A 111 -6.61 3.33 -15.14
CA VAL A 111 -5.65 4.44 -15.22
C VAL A 111 -5.80 5.41 -14.04
N GLU A 112 -7.02 5.81 -13.69
CA GLU A 112 -7.27 6.70 -12.54
C GLU A 112 -6.75 6.11 -11.22
N ILE A 113 -6.91 4.79 -11.03
CA ILE A 113 -6.39 4.07 -9.86
C ILE A 113 -4.86 4.07 -9.87
N LEU A 114 -4.22 3.83 -11.03
CA LEU A 114 -2.78 3.85 -11.15
C LEU A 114 -2.20 5.23 -10.83
N ASP A 115 -2.80 6.30 -11.32
CA ASP A 115 -2.38 7.68 -11.03
C ASP A 115 -2.52 8.01 -9.54
N SER A 116 -3.62 7.57 -8.92
CA SER A 116 -3.83 7.73 -7.47
C SER A 116 -2.77 6.97 -6.67
N LEU A 117 -2.47 5.73 -7.06
CA LEU A 117 -1.45 4.90 -6.41
C LEU A 117 -0.05 5.52 -6.50
N ARG A 118 0.35 6.09 -7.64
CA ARG A 118 1.62 6.82 -7.78
C ARG A 118 1.77 7.93 -6.74
N SER A 119 0.68 8.66 -6.48
CA SER A 119 0.66 9.75 -5.50
C SER A 119 0.89 9.27 -4.06
N PHE A 120 0.50 8.04 -3.73
CA PHE A 120 0.67 7.44 -2.40
C PHE A 120 2.06 6.85 -2.16
N LYS A 121 2.91 6.75 -3.18
CA LYS A 121 4.25 6.16 -3.12
C LYS A 121 4.24 4.79 -2.45
N PRO A 122 3.50 3.82 -2.96
CA PRO A 122 3.40 2.49 -2.36
C PRO A 122 4.75 1.77 -2.39
N ALA A 123 4.94 0.81 -1.49
CA ALA A 123 6.10 -0.09 -1.53
C ALA A 123 6.10 -0.97 -2.79
N GLY A 124 4.92 -1.25 -3.30
CA GLY A 124 4.69 -1.97 -4.55
C GLY A 124 3.21 -2.16 -4.82
N VAL A 125 2.91 -2.70 -5.99
CA VAL A 125 1.56 -3.05 -6.43
C VAL A 125 1.53 -4.47 -6.99
N LEU A 126 0.52 -5.23 -6.59
CA LEU A 126 0.14 -6.48 -7.27
C LEU A 126 -1.07 -6.17 -8.15
N MET A 127 -0.95 -6.42 -9.44
CA MET A 127 -1.94 -6.00 -10.41
C MET A 127 -2.35 -7.15 -11.32
N ALA A 128 -3.65 -7.42 -11.39
CA ALA A 128 -4.25 -8.16 -12.49
C ALA A 128 -4.78 -7.15 -13.51
N PRO A 129 -4.07 -6.89 -14.61
CA PRO A 129 -4.52 -5.94 -15.60
C PRO A 129 -5.76 -6.47 -16.36
N LEU A 130 -6.51 -5.56 -16.99
CA LEU A 130 -7.65 -5.92 -17.83
C LEU A 130 -7.25 -6.64 -19.13
N GLY A 131 -5.99 -7.01 -19.26
CA GLY A 131 -5.43 -7.73 -20.40
C GLY A 131 -5.43 -6.86 -21.67
N ARG A 132 -6.12 -7.29 -22.72
CA ARG A 132 -6.15 -6.57 -23.99
C ARG A 132 -6.88 -5.21 -23.91
N SER A 133 -7.72 -5.02 -22.91
CA SER A 133 -8.45 -3.77 -22.70
C SER A 133 -7.64 -2.73 -21.95
N SER A 134 -6.56 -3.12 -21.27
CA SER A 134 -5.69 -2.19 -20.56
C SER A 134 -4.98 -1.23 -21.50
N ILE A 135 -4.75 -0.02 -21.05
CA ILE A 135 -3.98 0.99 -21.78
C ILE A 135 -2.49 0.76 -21.49
N ARG A 136 -1.83 -0.06 -22.33
CA ARG A 136 -0.43 -0.50 -22.12
C ARG A 136 0.51 0.63 -21.73
N GLY A 137 0.47 1.77 -22.44
CA GLY A 137 1.39 2.88 -22.19
C GLY A 137 1.24 3.52 -20.80
N GLU A 138 0.04 3.47 -20.21
CA GLU A 138 -0.18 3.99 -18.86
C GLU A 138 0.32 3.00 -17.79
N ILE A 139 0.16 1.69 -18.04
CA ILE A 139 0.72 0.65 -17.15
C ILE A 139 2.26 0.69 -17.20
N GLU A 140 2.85 0.88 -18.39
CA GLU A 140 4.30 1.01 -18.57
C GLU A 140 4.86 2.17 -17.74
N LYS A 141 4.30 3.37 -17.89
CA LYS A 141 4.66 4.55 -17.06
C LYS A 141 4.52 4.30 -15.56
N PHE A 142 3.48 3.55 -15.18
CA PHE A 142 3.28 3.19 -13.78
C PHE A 142 4.37 2.25 -13.27
N CYS A 143 4.71 1.21 -14.05
CA CYS A 143 5.74 0.23 -13.70
C CYS A 143 7.14 0.84 -13.62
N ASP A 144 7.41 1.91 -14.36
CA ASP A 144 8.67 2.65 -14.27
C ASP A 144 8.86 3.34 -12.91
N ASP A 145 7.77 3.79 -12.31
CA ASP A 145 7.79 4.54 -11.05
C ASP A 145 7.52 3.66 -9.81
N VAL A 146 6.75 2.58 -9.97
CA VAL A 146 6.24 1.76 -8.86
C VAL A 146 6.59 0.29 -9.08
N PRO A 147 7.28 -0.36 -8.11
CA PRO A 147 7.52 -1.79 -8.17
C PRO A 147 6.21 -2.57 -8.33
N THR A 148 6.03 -3.24 -9.46
CA THR A 148 4.76 -3.89 -9.82
C THR A 148 4.97 -5.35 -10.18
N VAL A 149 4.16 -6.22 -9.60
CA VAL A 149 4.05 -7.63 -9.99
C VAL A 149 2.70 -7.83 -10.67
N LEU A 150 2.74 -8.35 -11.90
CA LEU A 150 1.53 -8.70 -12.65
C LEU A 150 1.09 -10.11 -12.28
N PHE A 151 -0.22 -10.35 -12.25
CA PHE A 151 -0.76 -11.68 -12.08
C PHE A 151 -1.99 -11.91 -12.97
N ASP A 152 -2.33 -13.18 -13.21
CA ASP A 152 -3.40 -13.66 -14.08
C ASP A 152 -3.25 -13.25 -15.53
N SER A 153 -3.29 -11.98 -15.88
CA SER A 153 -3.10 -11.45 -17.23
C SER A 153 -1.71 -10.85 -17.39
N ASN A 154 -0.93 -11.38 -18.32
CA ASN A 154 0.42 -10.90 -18.62
C ASN A 154 0.39 -9.78 -19.67
N ILE A 155 1.15 -8.73 -19.39
CA ILE A 155 1.55 -7.73 -20.39
C ILE A 155 3.05 -7.88 -20.59
N PRO A 156 3.51 -8.43 -21.74
CA PRO A 156 4.93 -8.73 -21.95
C PRO A 156 5.82 -7.51 -21.69
N ASP A 157 6.98 -7.77 -21.06
CA ASP A 157 8.03 -6.79 -20.74
C ASP A 157 7.63 -5.71 -19.73
N LEU A 158 6.50 -5.86 -19.02
CA LEU A 158 6.08 -4.94 -17.97
C LEU A 158 6.11 -5.58 -16.59
N GLY A 159 6.36 -4.74 -15.58
CA GLY A 159 6.45 -5.15 -14.18
C GLY A 159 7.76 -5.86 -13.84
N LEU A 160 7.92 -6.19 -12.56
CA LEU A 160 9.09 -6.92 -12.04
C LEU A 160 9.00 -8.42 -12.25
N ALA A 161 7.80 -8.96 -12.28
CA ALA A 161 7.49 -10.37 -12.43
C ALA A 161 6.05 -10.56 -12.87
N PHE A 162 5.77 -11.73 -13.43
CA PHE A 162 4.43 -12.21 -13.72
C PHE A 162 4.16 -13.52 -13.00
N VAL A 163 2.97 -13.65 -12.42
CA VAL A 163 2.48 -14.87 -11.77
C VAL A 163 1.15 -15.27 -12.41
N GLY A 164 1.10 -16.43 -13.05
CA GLY A 164 -0.12 -16.88 -13.70
C GLY A 164 -0.07 -18.36 -14.07
N SER A 165 -1.20 -18.88 -14.52
CA SER A 165 -1.32 -20.25 -15.02
C SER A 165 -0.72 -20.36 -16.43
N ASN A 166 -0.10 -21.50 -16.73
CA ASN A 166 0.28 -21.82 -18.10
C ASN A 166 -0.94 -22.35 -18.87
N ASN A 167 -1.82 -21.42 -19.28
CA ASN A 167 -3.07 -21.76 -19.95
C ASN A 167 -2.89 -22.48 -21.28
N THR A 168 -1.76 -22.27 -21.98
CA THR A 168 -1.44 -22.97 -23.23
C THR A 168 -1.20 -24.45 -22.94
N GLN A 169 -0.39 -24.78 -21.95
CA GLN A 169 -0.14 -26.17 -21.56
C GLN A 169 -1.41 -26.85 -21.06
N PHE A 170 -2.21 -26.15 -20.26
CA PHE A 170 -3.48 -26.67 -19.76
C PHE A 170 -4.46 -26.97 -20.90
N SER A 171 -4.59 -26.05 -21.87
CA SER A 171 -5.47 -26.25 -23.03
C SER A 171 -5.02 -27.41 -23.92
N MET A 172 -3.70 -27.64 -24.08
CA MET A 172 -3.19 -28.80 -24.79
C MET A 172 -3.55 -30.10 -24.10
N LEU A 173 -3.39 -30.19 -22.79
CA LEU A 173 -3.75 -31.37 -21.98
C LEU A 173 -5.26 -31.68 -21.98
N MET A 174 -6.11 -30.68 -22.18
CA MET A 174 -7.56 -30.88 -22.27
C MET A 174 -8.04 -31.29 -23.66
N ALA A 175 -7.19 -31.12 -24.69
CA ALA A 175 -7.49 -31.48 -26.09
C ALA A 175 -7.04 -32.90 -26.47
N GLU A 176 -6.28 -33.60 -25.64
CA GLU A 176 -5.93 -35.03 -25.72
C GLU A 176 -7.01 -35.91 -25.09
#